data_0940f53f9f562f99123eff24dae8b7be
#
_entry.id   0940f53f9f562f99123eff24dae8b7be
#
_cell.length_a   1.000
_cell.length_b   1.000
_cell.length_c   1.000
_cell.angle_alpha   90.00
_cell.angle_beta   90.00
_cell.angle_gamma   90.00
#
_symmetry.space_group_name_H-M   'P 1'
#
loop_
_entity.id
_entity.type
_entity.pdbx_description
1 polymer ?
#
loop_
_entity_poly.entity_id
_entity_poly.type
_entity_poly.pdbx_seq_one_letter_code
_entity_poly.pdbx_strand_id
1 'polypeptide(L)'
;TDYTAATMHCGTEGIIHGARTLVMQTEDGQIEEAFTISAGLDYPGIGPMHADLATSGRSHVLAIKDDEAIYAGYELTRMEGIIPAIESAHAVAALKKMKFKKDDVVVLTVSGRGDKDVETYLSHKEMAGEYGNF
;
A
#
# COMPACT_ATOMS: atom_id res chain seq x y z
N THR A 1 -17.49 6.99 -6.40
CA THR A 1 -16.22 7.62 -6.00
C THR A 1 -15.38 6.55 -5.37
N ASP A 2 -14.36 6.10 -6.07
CA ASP A 2 -13.44 5.12 -5.53
C ASP A 2 -12.50 5.88 -4.57
N TYR A 3 -12.81 5.83 -3.30
CA TYR A 3 -11.90 6.31 -2.25
C TYR A 3 -10.59 5.55 -2.35
N THR A 4 -9.46 6.25 -2.37
CA THR A 4 -8.13 5.65 -2.55
C THR A 4 -7.05 6.50 -1.88
N ALA A 5 -5.92 5.88 -1.55
CA ALA A 5 -4.67 6.54 -1.15
C ALA A 5 -3.54 6.28 -2.18
N ALA A 6 -3.89 5.85 -3.39
CA ALA A 6 -2.92 5.48 -4.43
C ALA A 6 -2.39 6.72 -5.16
N THR A 7 -1.75 7.65 -4.45
CA THR A 7 -1.26 8.93 -4.96
C THR A 7 -0.39 8.79 -6.22
N MET A 8 0.39 7.72 -6.36
CA MET A 8 1.22 7.50 -7.55
C MET A 8 0.40 7.14 -8.80
N HIS A 9 -0.88 6.75 -8.66
CA HIS A 9 -1.77 6.43 -9.78
C HIS A 9 -2.74 7.55 -10.10
N CYS A 10 -3.26 8.23 -9.09
CA CYS A 10 -4.31 9.23 -9.24
C CYS A 10 -3.84 10.66 -8.92
N GLY A 11 -2.68 10.83 -8.28
CA GLY A 11 -2.14 12.15 -7.99
C GLY A 11 -1.59 12.86 -9.22
N THR A 12 -1.60 14.17 -9.16
CA THR A 12 -1.04 15.08 -10.17
C THR A 12 0.12 15.86 -9.55
N GLU A 13 0.92 16.49 -10.40
CA GLU A 13 2.03 17.31 -9.92
C GLU A 13 1.53 18.52 -9.12
N GLY A 14 2.04 18.67 -7.91
CA GLY A 14 1.66 19.75 -7.00
C GLY A 14 2.73 20.06 -5.98
N ILE A 15 2.43 20.97 -5.07
CA ILE A 15 3.32 21.34 -3.97
C ILE A 15 2.62 21.04 -2.65
N ILE A 16 3.26 20.21 -1.82
CA ILE A 16 2.82 19.94 -0.46
C ILE A 16 4.03 20.02 0.49
N HIS A 17 3.87 20.65 1.65
CA HIS A 17 4.96 20.87 2.62
C HIS A 17 6.22 21.52 2.02
N GLY A 18 6.05 22.39 1.03
CA GLY A 18 7.16 23.07 0.35
C GLY A 18 7.94 22.18 -0.64
N ALA A 19 7.47 20.97 -0.91
CA ALA A 19 8.10 20.05 -1.87
C ALA A 19 7.21 19.87 -3.11
N ARG A 20 7.81 19.92 -4.29
CA ARG A 20 7.16 19.53 -5.55
C ARG A 20 7.14 18.02 -5.66
N THR A 21 5.95 17.44 -5.83
CA THR A 21 5.75 15.99 -5.86
C THR A 21 4.42 15.64 -6.51
N LEU A 22 4.00 14.38 -6.45
CA LEU A 22 2.65 13.96 -6.79
C LEU A 22 1.74 14.12 -5.58
N VAL A 23 0.57 14.72 -5.80
CA VAL A 23 -0.43 15.04 -4.77
C VAL A 23 -1.82 14.68 -5.28
N MET A 24 -2.65 14.11 -4.42
CA MET A 24 -4.08 13.95 -4.69
C MET A 24 -4.74 15.32 -4.54
N GLN A 25 -5.20 15.87 -5.64
CA GLN A 25 -5.78 17.23 -5.68
C GLN A 25 -6.79 17.36 -6.80
N THR A 26 -7.76 18.27 -6.59
CA THR A 26 -8.73 18.66 -7.60
C THR A 26 -8.06 19.44 -8.75
N GLU A 27 -8.79 19.69 -9.82
CA GLU A 27 -8.34 20.55 -10.94
C GLU A 27 -7.99 21.97 -10.48
N ASP A 28 -8.63 22.45 -9.41
CA ASP A 28 -8.36 23.77 -8.81
C ASP A 28 -7.19 23.73 -7.81
N GLY A 29 -6.51 22.59 -7.65
CA GLY A 29 -5.36 22.43 -6.76
C GLY A 29 -5.70 22.31 -5.27
N GLN A 30 -6.96 22.00 -4.94
CA GLN A 30 -7.33 21.68 -3.55
C GLN A 30 -6.95 20.26 -3.23
N ILE A 31 -6.36 20.02 -2.05
CA ILE A 31 -5.98 18.70 -1.58
C ILE A 31 -7.24 17.83 -1.41
N GLU A 32 -7.22 16.64 -2.00
CA GLU A 32 -8.22 15.60 -1.77
C GLU A 32 -7.77 14.69 -0.64
N GLU A 33 -8.71 14.24 0.18
CA GLU A 33 -8.41 13.31 1.27
C GLU A 33 -8.07 11.94 0.68
N ALA A 34 -6.96 11.37 1.13
CA ALA A 34 -6.64 9.97 0.88
C ALA A 34 -7.53 9.08 1.76
N PHE A 35 -7.75 7.85 1.34
CA PHE A 35 -8.52 6.88 2.11
C PHE A 35 -7.92 5.48 2.02
N THR A 36 -7.58 4.91 3.17
CA THR A 36 -7.19 3.52 3.37
C THR A 36 -7.33 3.15 4.84
N ILE A 37 -7.51 1.87 5.14
CA ILE A 37 -7.46 1.35 6.52
C ILE A 37 -6.04 1.32 7.08
N SER A 38 -5.03 1.53 6.24
CA SER A 38 -3.62 1.57 6.61
C SER A 38 -3.22 3.00 7.02
N ALA A 39 -3.10 3.25 8.32
CA ALA A 39 -2.81 4.59 8.84
C ALA A 39 -1.54 5.22 8.26
N GLY A 40 -0.53 4.42 7.92
CA GLY A 40 0.72 4.91 7.33
C GLY A 40 0.62 5.27 5.85
N LEU A 41 -0.44 4.85 5.16
CA LEU A 41 -0.69 5.18 3.74
C LEU A 41 -1.79 6.24 3.57
N ASP A 42 -2.47 6.61 4.64
CA ASP A 42 -3.57 7.57 4.63
C ASP A 42 -3.03 9.01 4.54
N TYR A 43 -2.47 9.34 3.38
CA TYR A 43 -1.85 10.64 3.10
C TYR A 43 -1.94 11.01 1.61
N PRO A 44 -2.31 12.26 1.28
CA PRO A 44 -2.60 12.67 -0.11
C PRO A 44 -1.36 13.00 -0.96
N GLY A 45 -0.15 12.74 -0.48
CA GLY A 45 1.09 13.05 -1.18
C GLY A 45 2.16 11.99 -0.98
N ILE A 46 3.21 12.03 -1.79
CA ILE A 46 4.36 11.12 -1.67
C ILE A 46 5.67 11.90 -1.60
N GLY A 47 6.72 11.24 -1.11
CA GLY A 47 8.06 11.83 -1.10
C GLY A 47 8.56 12.14 -2.51
N PRO A 48 9.21 13.30 -2.75
CA PRO A 48 9.67 13.72 -4.08
C PRO A 48 10.59 12.70 -4.77
N MET A 49 11.41 11.99 -4.01
CA MET A 49 12.29 10.96 -4.55
C MET A 49 11.48 9.77 -5.13
N HIS A 50 10.41 9.36 -4.45
CA HIS A 50 9.53 8.29 -4.95
C HIS A 50 8.75 8.74 -6.18
N ALA A 51 8.30 10.00 -6.20
CA ALA A 51 7.66 10.59 -7.37
C ALA A 51 8.61 10.58 -8.58
N ASP A 52 9.87 11.01 -8.39
CA ASP A 52 10.89 10.98 -9.44
C ASP A 52 11.18 9.57 -9.95
N LEU A 53 11.35 8.60 -9.06
CA LEU A 53 11.58 7.20 -9.45
C LEU A 53 10.42 6.61 -10.26
N ALA A 54 9.19 6.96 -9.92
CA ALA A 54 8.01 6.51 -10.64
C ALA A 54 7.87 7.22 -12.00
N THR A 55 7.97 8.54 -12.04
CA THR A 55 7.80 9.33 -13.28
C THR A 55 8.94 9.14 -14.28
N SER A 56 10.15 8.88 -13.81
CA SER A 56 11.31 8.53 -14.67
C SER A 56 11.31 7.07 -15.15
N GLY A 57 10.34 6.25 -14.71
CA GLY A 57 10.24 4.84 -15.07
C GLY A 57 11.29 3.93 -14.42
N ARG A 58 12.01 4.43 -13.41
CA ARG A 58 13.02 3.64 -12.66
C ARG A 58 12.37 2.72 -11.62
N SER A 59 11.13 2.96 -11.25
CA SER A 59 10.35 2.07 -10.39
C SER A 59 9.01 1.74 -11.03
N HIS A 60 8.50 0.54 -10.76
CA HIS A 60 7.15 0.13 -11.10
C HIS A 60 6.28 0.24 -9.85
N VAL A 61 5.14 0.90 -9.99
CA VAL A 61 4.18 1.11 -8.90
C VAL A 61 2.96 0.25 -9.14
N LEU A 62 2.51 -0.44 -8.11
CA LEU A 62 1.30 -1.25 -8.13
C LEU A 62 0.30 -0.70 -7.11
N ALA A 63 -0.94 -0.53 -7.51
CA ALA A 63 -2.03 -0.26 -6.59
C ALA A 63 -2.57 -1.57 -6.03
N ILE A 64 -2.66 -1.62 -4.71
CA ILE A 64 -3.18 -2.75 -3.93
C ILE A 64 -4.37 -2.24 -3.14
N LYS A 65 -5.45 -2.99 -3.12
CA LYS A 65 -6.65 -2.68 -2.34
C LYS A 65 -6.49 -3.13 -0.89
N ASP A 66 -7.26 -2.53 0.01
CA ASP A 66 -7.25 -2.87 1.43
C ASP A 66 -7.60 -4.34 1.69
N ASP A 67 -8.58 -4.90 0.97
CA ASP A 67 -8.94 -6.31 1.06
C ASP A 67 -7.81 -7.26 0.63
N GLU A 68 -7.09 -6.90 -0.45
CA GLU A 68 -5.91 -7.65 -0.91
C GLU A 68 -4.79 -7.60 0.14
N ALA A 69 -4.56 -6.44 0.77
CA ALA A 69 -3.55 -6.28 1.80
C ALA A 69 -3.89 -7.06 3.08
N ILE A 70 -5.14 -6.98 3.56
CA ILE A 70 -5.60 -7.76 4.71
C ILE A 70 -5.46 -9.26 4.45
N TYR A 71 -5.92 -9.74 3.30
CA TYR A 71 -5.76 -11.14 2.91
C TYR A 71 -4.30 -11.58 2.97
N ALA A 72 -3.40 -10.82 2.35
CA ALA A 72 -1.98 -11.14 2.31
C ALA A 72 -1.32 -11.08 3.70
N GLY A 73 -1.74 -10.16 4.56
CA GLY A 73 -1.27 -10.08 5.95
C GLY A 73 -1.64 -11.31 6.76
N TYR A 74 -2.88 -11.79 6.65
CA TYR A 74 -3.31 -13.05 7.29
C TYR A 74 -2.59 -14.27 6.71
N GLU A 75 -2.43 -14.33 5.39
CA GLU A 75 -1.68 -15.41 4.72
C GLU A 75 -0.24 -15.50 5.25
N LEU A 76 0.49 -14.37 5.27
CA LEU A 76 1.85 -14.32 5.78
C LEU A 76 1.91 -14.75 7.26
N THR A 77 0.96 -14.26 8.06
CA THR A 77 0.89 -14.59 9.49
C THR A 77 0.71 -16.09 9.71
N ARG A 78 -0.16 -16.73 8.93
CA ARG A 78 -0.42 -18.17 9.04
C ARG A 78 0.71 -19.04 8.52
N MET A 79 1.36 -18.61 7.44
CA MET A 79 2.43 -19.40 6.81
C MET A 79 3.78 -19.23 7.50
N GLU A 80 4.10 -18.01 7.96
CA GLU A 80 5.44 -17.67 8.44
C GLU A 80 5.47 -17.23 9.92
N GLY A 81 4.30 -17.06 10.57
CA GLY A 81 4.22 -16.56 11.93
C GLY A 81 4.59 -15.09 12.09
N ILE A 82 4.55 -14.31 11.00
CA ILE A 82 4.89 -12.89 10.98
C ILE A 82 3.61 -12.08 10.79
N ILE A 83 3.28 -11.22 11.75
CA ILE A 83 2.21 -10.23 11.59
C ILE A 83 2.82 -8.98 10.95
N PRO A 84 2.59 -8.71 9.67
CA PRO A 84 3.13 -7.51 9.04
C PRO A 84 2.33 -6.27 9.44
N ALA A 85 2.97 -5.10 9.42
CA ALA A 85 2.21 -3.85 9.35
C ALA A 85 1.34 -3.86 8.08
N ILE A 86 0.15 -3.24 8.11
CA ILE A 86 -0.76 -3.24 6.94
C ILE A 86 -0.10 -2.57 5.74
N GLU A 87 0.72 -1.55 5.96
CA GLU A 87 1.54 -0.94 4.92
C GLU A 87 2.42 -1.98 4.20
N SER A 88 3.07 -2.85 4.96
CA SER A 88 3.93 -3.91 4.41
C SER A 88 3.13 -5.06 3.80
N ALA A 89 1.92 -5.30 4.27
CA ALA A 89 1.01 -6.29 3.70
C ALA A 89 0.65 -5.96 2.24
N HIS A 90 0.61 -4.67 1.87
CA HIS A 90 0.47 -4.24 0.48
C HIS A 90 1.60 -4.77 -0.40
N ALA A 91 2.84 -4.75 0.10
CA ALA A 91 3.98 -5.30 -0.64
C ALA A 91 3.90 -6.83 -0.76
N VAL A 92 3.40 -7.53 0.26
CA VAL A 92 3.14 -8.99 0.19
C VAL A 92 2.06 -9.29 -0.86
N ALA A 93 0.95 -8.54 -0.85
CA ALA A 93 -0.13 -8.69 -1.82
C ALA A 93 0.34 -8.43 -3.26
N ALA A 94 1.28 -7.52 -3.47
CA ALA A 94 1.84 -7.20 -4.78
C ALA A 94 2.50 -8.41 -5.44
N LEU A 95 3.05 -9.36 -4.68
CA LEU A 95 3.64 -10.58 -5.22
C LEU A 95 2.65 -11.39 -6.06
N LYS A 96 1.35 -11.37 -5.71
CA LYS A 96 0.29 -12.09 -6.46
C LYS A 96 -0.02 -11.43 -7.80
N LYS A 97 0.33 -10.16 -7.98
CA LYS A 97 0.14 -9.42 -9.25
C LYS A 97 1.37 -9.48 -10.15
N MET A 98 2.49 -10.01 -9.66
CA MET A 98 3.74 -10.10 -10.40
C MET A 98 3.94 -11.51 -10.98
N LYS A 99 4.71 -11.58 -12.05
CA LYS A 99 5.10 -12.86 -12.68
C LYS A 99 6.59 -13.06 -12.50
N PHE A 100 6.95 -14.17 -11.92
CA PHE A 100 8.34 -14.56 -11.67
C PHE A 100 8.74 -15.76 -12.54
N LYS A 101 10.00 -15.82 -12.90
CA LYS A 101 10.63 -16.99 -13.53
C LYS A 101 11.16 -17.91 -12.42
N LYS A 102 11.43 -19.18 -12.78
CA LYS A 102 11.88 -20.20 -11.84
C LYS A 102 13.15 -19.81 -11.06
N ASP A 103 14.05 -19.09 -11.71
CA ASP A 103 15.38 -18.76 -11.18
C ASP A 103 15.45 -17.30 -10.67
N ASP A 104 14.33 -16.58 -10.62
CA ASP A 104 14.29 -15.23 -10.08
C ASP A 104 14.51 -15.25 -8.56
N VAL A 105 15.34 -14.33 -8.07
CA VAL A 105 15.51 -14.07 -6.65
C VAL A 105 14.72 -12.82 -6.30
N VAL A 106 13.71 -12.98 -5.46
CA VAL A 106 12.81 -11.90 -5.06
C VAL A 106 13.14 -11.50 -3.63
N VAL A 107 13.44 -10.22 -3.41
CA VAL A 107 13.63 -9.66 -2.08
C VAL A 107 12.43 -8.77 -1.74
N LEU A 108 11.69 -9.15 -0.72
CA LEU A 108 10.56 -8.41 -0.19
C LEU A 108 10.94 -7.74 1.13
N THR A 109 10.80 -6.42 1.21
CA THR A 109 11.01 -5.70 2.46
C THR A 109 9.72 -5.70 3.28
N VAL A 110 9.73 -6.41 4.41
CA VAL A 110 8.67 -6.35 5.42
C VAL A 110 9.13 -5.40 6.52
N SER A 111 8.87 -4.13 6.33
CA SER A 111 9.24 -3.07 7.27
C SER A 111 8.16 -2.86 8.34
N GLY A 112 8.53 -2.22 9.45
CA GLY A 112 7.60 -1.95 10.54
C GLY A 112 7.22 -3.21 11.32
N ARG A 113 6.11 -3.11 12.05
CA ARG A 113 5.59 -4.19 12.89
C ARG A 113 4.07 -4.19 12.88
N GLY A 114 3.45 -5.37 12.89
CA GLY A 114 2.01 -5.53 12.78
C GLY A 114 1.24 -5.50 14.09
N ASP A 115 1.90 -5.51 15.24
CA ASP A 115 1.24 -5.47 16.54
C ASP A 115 0.42 -4.17 16.77
N LYS A 116 0.80 -3.07 16.11
CA LYS A 116 0.02 -1.83 16.10
C LYS A 116 -1.31 -1.94 15.34
N ASP A 117 -1.42 -2.90 14.42
CA ASP A 117 -2.53 -3.06 13.47
C ASP A 117 -3.44 -4.24 13.81
N VAL A 118 -3.22 -4.93 14.95
CA VAL A 118 -3.99 -6.14 15.34
C VAL A 118 -5.50 -5.84 15.40
N GLU A 119 -5.88 -4.69 15.96
CA GLU A 119 -7.29 -4.30 16.04
C GLU A 119 -7.90 -4.10 14.64
N THR A 120 -7.16 -3.48 13.72
CA THR A 120 -7.58 -3.28 12.33
C THR A 120 -7.70 -4.62 11.60
N TYR A 121 -6.75 -5.53 11.78
CA TYR A 121 -6.85 -6.89 11.24
C TYR A 121 -8.10 -7.62 11.74
N LEU A 122 -8.39 -7.56 13.04
CA LEU A 122 -9.55 -8.21 13.63
C LEU A 122 -10.88 -7.60 13.17
N SER A 123 -10.95 -6.28 13.04
CA SER A 123 -12.17 -5.59 12.58
C SER A 123 -12.47 -5.80 11.10
N HIS A 124 -11.47 -6.21 10.31
CA HIS A 124 -11.61 -6.47 8.87
C HIS A 124 -11.31 -7.95 8.51
N LYS A 125 -11.49 -8.85 9.46
CA LYS A 125 -11.18 -10.28 9.26
C LYS A 125 -11.96 -10.94 8.12
N GLU A 126 -13.14 -10.43 7.77
CA GLU A 126 -13.93 -10.89 6.64
C GLU A 126 -13.20 -10.70 5.30
N MET A 127 -12.32 -9.72 5.19
CA MET A 127 -11.47 -9.50 4.02
C MET A 127 -10.37 -10.56 3.87
N ALA A 128 -10.07 -11.29 4.93
CA ALA A 128 -9.06 -12.35 4.93
C ALA A 128 -9.53 -13.67 4.30
N GLY A 129 -10.81 -13.77 3.90
CA GLY A 129 -11.36 -14.97 3.28
C GLY A 129 -11.14 -16.22 4.16
N GLU A 130 -10.54 -17.26 3.58
CA GLU A 130 -10.26 -18.52 4.30
C GLU A 130 -9.29 -18.37 5.48
N TYR A 131 -8.40 -17.37 5.44
CA TYR A 131 -7.44 -17.09 6.50
C TYR A 131 -8.04 -16.35 7.70
N GLY A 132 -9.22 -15.76 7.57
CA GLY A 132 -9.93 -15.08 8.66
C GLY A 132 -10.79 -16.00 9.53
N ASN A 133 -10.92 -17.26 9.19
CA ASN A 133 -11.70 -18.24 9.95
C ASN A 133 -10.83 -18.89 11.03
N PHE A 134 -11.08 -18.54 12.28
CA PHE A 134 -10.46 -19.12 13.48
C PHE A 134 -11.50 -19.90 14.27
#